data_3c3d32266ccc5c2e36f0ca92980113f5
#
_entry.id   3c3d32266ccc5c2e36f0ca92980113f5
#
_cell.length_a   1.000
_cell.length_b   1.000
_cell.length_c   1.000
_cell.angle_alpha   90.00
_cell.angle_beta   90.00
_cell.angle_gamma   90.00
#
_symmetry.space_group_name_H-M   'P 1'
#
loop_
_entity.id
_entity.type
_entity.pdbx_description
1 polymer ?
#
loop_
_entity_poly.entity_id
_entity_poly.type
_entity_poly.pdbx_seq_one_letter_code
_entity_poly.pdbx_strand_id
1 'polypeptide(L)'
;YEVPQGSKFDLLEHLLKNEKGSFLVFVATKEGADRLAKFLERGKHKVSSIHGDRSQSRRNEALQGFKDGVYRVLVATDVAARGIHVDDIAHVVNYDLPQQARLFIHRLGTTGSAGARGASRTYATPLARPDVRNAERRLGRPVQYHQPTTPPARRRIRWFALRQDIP
;
A
#
# COMPACT_ATOMS: atom_id res chain seq x y z
N TYR A 1 -4.34 8.09 7.43
CA TYR A 1 -3.21 8.51 8.26
C TYR A 1 -2.48 9.67 7.60
N GLU A 2 -2.32 10.76 8.32
CA GLU A 2 -1.45 11.86 7.91
C GLU A 2 -0.04 11.59 8.45
N VAL A 3 0.92 11.41 7.55
CA VAL A 3 2.28 11.02 7.92
C VAL A 3 3.32 11.82 7.14
N PRO A 4 4.45 12.20 7.75
CA PRO A 4 5.59 12.70 7.02
C PRO A 4 6.08 11.66 6.00
N GLN A 5 6.59 12.13 4.86
CA GLN A 5 7.07 11.26 3.79
C GLN A 5 8.05 10.19 4.27
N GLY A 6 8.95 10.53 5.19
CA GLY A 6 9.95 9.61 5.72
C GLY A 6 9.43 8.59 6.75
N SER A 7 8.15 8.68 7.16
CA SER A 7 7.56 7.80 8.18
C SER A 7 6.57 6.77 7.62
N LYS A 8 6.32 6.79 6.33
CA LYS A 8 5.37 5.86 5.69
C LYS A 8 5.78 4.40 5.86
N PHE A 9 7.07 4.11 5.70
CA PHE A 9 7.59 2.75 5.83
C PHE A 9 7.45 2.23 7.26
N ASP A 10 7.83 3.04 8.23
CA ASP A 10 7.75 2.66 9.66
C ASP A 10 6.30 2.40 10.08
N LEU A 11 5.35 3.20 9.56
CA LEU A 11 3.93 2.98 9.81
C LEU A 11 3.43 1.69 9.16
N LEU A 12 3.84 1.39 7.92
CA LEU A 12 3.49 0.14 7.26
C LEU A 12 4.05 -1.06 8.03
N GLU A 13 5.32 -0.99 8.45
CA GLU A 13 5.94 -2.04 9.26
C GLU A 13 5.23 -2.24 10.61
N HIS A 14 4.83 -1.15 11.25
CA HIS A 14 4.04 -1.21 12.48
C HIS A 14 2.69 -1.91 12.25
N LEU A 15 1.97 -1.58 11.17
CA LEU A 15 0.72 -2.26 10.84
C LEU A 15 0.92 -3.75 10.56
N LEU A 16 1.95 -4.10 9.80
CA LEU A 16 2.28 -5.50 9.50
C LEU A 16 2.61 -6.33 10.74
N LYS A 17 3.16 -5.71 11.78
CA LYS A 17 3.46 -6.38 13.06
C LYS A 17 2.24 -6.55 13.96
N ASN A 18 1.31 -5.60 13.93
CA ASN A 18 0.19 -5.55 14.87
C ASN A 18 -1.13 -6.08 14.30
N GLU A 19 -1.30 -6.05 12.99
CA GLU A 19 -2.52 -6.49 12.32
C GLU A 19 -2.31 -7.85 11.66
N LYS A 20 -3.35 -8.69 11.68
CA LYS A 20 -3.33 -9.99 11.03
C LYS A 20 -3.94 -9.90 9.62
N GLY A 21 -3.70 -10.92 8.80
CA GLY A 21 -4.28 -11.06 7.47
C GLY A 21 -3.39 -10.54 6.35
N SER A 22 -3.94 -10.53 5.15
CA SER A 22 -3.26 -10.16 3.90
C SER A 22 -3.28 -8.65 3.67
N PHE A 23 -2.23 -8.13 3.05
CA PHE A 23 -2.06 -6.73 2.72
C PHE A 23 -1.83 -6.53 1.23
N LEU A 24 -2.68 -5.75 0.58
CA LEU A 24 -2.44 -5.22 -0.76
C LEU A 24 -1.98 -3.77 -0.63
N VAL A 25 -0.76 -3.49 -1.06
CA VAL A 25 -0.12 -2.18 -0.89
C VAL A 25 0.07 -1.52 -2.24
N PHE A 26 -0.59 -0.38 -2.45
CA PHE A 26 -0.49 0.40 -3.67
C PHE A 26 0.61 1.45 -3.59
N VAL A 27 1.46 1.47 -4.60
CA VAL A 27 2.52 2.46 -4.80
C VAL A 27 2.40 3.13 -6.17
N ALA A 28 2.97 4.33 -6.31
CA ALA A 28 2.83 5.13 -7.52
C ALA A 28 3.66 4.59 -8.70
N THR A 29 4.85 4.04 -8.44
CA THR A 29 5.82 3.67 -9.47
C THR A 29 6.31 2.23 -9.34
N LYS A 30 6.76 1.65 -10.47
CA LYS A 30 7.36 0.31 -10.52
C LYS A 30 8.64 0.21 -9.68
N GLU A 31 9.47 1.23 -9.73
CA GLU A 31 10.69 1.33 -8.90
C GLU A 31 10.33 1.39 -7.40
N GLY A 32 9.28 2.12 -7.07
CA GLY A 32 8.72 2.16 -5.71
C GLY A 32 8.22 0.80 -5.26
N ALA A 33 7.57 0.04 -6.14
CA ALA A 33 7.10 -1.31 -5.85
C ALA A 33 8.26 -2.26 -5.52
N ASP A 34 9.29 -2.29 -6.36
CA ASP A 34 10.46 -3.15 -6.15
C ASP A 34 11.26 -2.74 -4.91
N ARG A 35 11.42 -1.44 -4.69
CA ARG A 35 12.12 -0.92 -3.52
C ARG A 35 11.39 -1.28 -2.24
N LEU A 36 10.09 -1.05 -2.17
CA LEU A 36 9.29 -1.37 -1.00
C LEU A 36 9.28 -2.88 -0.71
N ALA A 37 9.12 -3.70 -1.75
CA ALA A 37 9.16 -5.16 -1.62
C ALA A 37 10.50 -5.63 -1.03
N LYS A 38 11.63 -5.14 -1.55
CA LYS A 38 12.97 -5.46 -1.02
C LYS A 38 13.15 -5.04 0.44
N PHE A 39 12.63 -3.88 0.85
CA PHE A 39 12.69 -3.47 2.25
C PHE A 39 11.87 -4.36 3.17
N LEU A 40 10.66 -4.72 2.75
CA LEU A 40 9.79 -5.62 3.50
C LEU A 40 10.40 -7.04 3.59
N GLU A 41 11.02 -7.51 2.53
CA GLU A 41 11.71 -8.79 2.49
C GLU A 41 12.89 -8.84 3.48
N ARG A 42 13.69 -7.77 3.54
CA ARG A 42 14.75 -7.62 4.55
C ARG A 42 14.20 -7.61 5.98
N GLY A 43 12.98 -7.09 6.18
CA GLY A 43 12.21 -7.16 7.42
C GLY A 43 11.60 -8.55 7.69
N LYS A 44 11.93 -9.57 6.88
CA LYS A 44 11.44 -10.95 6.96
C LYS A 44 9.93 -11.09 6.73
N HIS A 45 9.31 -10.13 6.03
CA HIS A 45 7.94 -10.27 5.58
C HIS A 45 7.86 -11.11 4.31
N LYS A 46 6.83 -11.94 4.19
CA LYS A 46 6.54 -12.70 2.97
C LYS A 46 5.86 -11.76 1.97
N VAL A 47 6.61 -11.23 1.04
CA VAL A 47 6.18 -10.19 0.11
C VAL A 47 6.48 -10.55 -1.34
N SER A 48 5.61 -10.13 -2.24
CA SER A 48 5.87 -10.11 -3.69
C SER A 48 5.43 -8.76 -4.26
N SER A 49 5.90 -8.44 -5.48
CA SER A 49 5.53 -7.21 -6.18
C SER A 49 5.03 -7.49 -7.59
N ILE A 50 4.06 -6.68 -8.04
CA ILE A 50 3.55 -6.68 -9.41
C ILE A 50 3.54 -5.26 -9.99
N HIS A 51 4.11 -5.12 -11.17
CA HIS A 51 4.13 -3.88 -11.94
C HIS A 51 4.31 -4.15 -13.43
N GLY A 52 4.27 -3.11 -14.27
CA GLY A 52 4.25 -3.24 -15.73
C GLY A 52 5.44 -3.97 -16.36
N ASP A 53 6.62 -3.91 -15.74
CA ASP A 53 7.84 -4.57 -16.22
C ASP A 53 7.94 -6.05 -15.83
N ARG A 54 7.01 -6.57 -15.05
CA ARG A 54 6.96 -8.00 -14.73
C ARG A 54 6.29 -8.78 -15.85
N SER A 55 6.86 -9.93 -16.22
CA SER A 55 6.25 -10.84 -17.15
C SER A 55 4.88 -11.34 -16.66
N GLN A 56 4.00 -11.73 -17.58
CA GLN A 56 2.68 -12.25 -17.21
C GLN A 56 2.80 -13.49 -16.29
N SER A 57 3.79 -14.35 -16.53
CA SER A 57 4.07 -15.52 -15.68
C SER A 57 4.39 -15.12 -14.25
N ARG A 58 5.30 -14.15 -14.05
CA ARG A 58 5.65 -13.65 -12.71
C ARG A 58 4.48 -12.95 -12.02
N ARG A 59 3.64 -12.25 -12.79
CA ARG A 59 2.42 -11.63 -12.24
C ARG A 59 1.45 -12.70 -11.74
N ASN A 60 1.23 -13.75 -12.52
CA ASN A 60 0.36 -14.86 -12.15
C ASN A 60 0.89 -15.60 -10.91
N GLU A 61 2.20 -15.85 -10.85
CA GLU A 61 2.86 -16.48 -9.70
C GLU A 61 2.67 -15.63 -8.42
N ALA A 62 2.91 -14.32 -8.50
CA ALA A 62 2.74 -13.41 -7.37
C ALA A 62 1.29 -13.36 -6.88
N LEU A 63 0.33 -13.30 -7.80
CA LEU A 63 -1.10 -13.30 -7.47
C LEU A 63 -1.54 -14.63 -6.87
N GLN A 64 -1.12 -15.75 -7.45
CA GLN A 64 -1.46 -17.07 -6.92
C GLN A 64 -0.85 -17.26 -5.54
N GLY A 65 0.43 -16.92 -5.35
CA GLY A 65 1.08 -16.99 -4.05
C GLY A 65 0.42 -16.09 -2.99
N PHE A 66 -0.10 -14.93 -3.38
CA PHE A 66 -0.86 -14.06 -2.49
C PHE A 66 -2.22 -14.66 -2.12
N LYS A 67 -2.95 -15.24 -3.08
CA LYS A 67 -4.20 -15.97 -2.83
C LYS A 67 -4.01 -17.16 -1.88
N ASP A 68 -2.95 -17.90 -2.07
CA ASP A 68 -2.63 -19.11 -1.31
C ASP A 68 -1.98 -18.82 0.05
N GLY A 69 -1.74 -17.54 0.38
CA GLY A 69 -1.11 -17.14 1.63
C GLY A 69 0.40 -17.37 1.70
N VAL A 70 1.05 -17.73 0.59
CA VAL A 70 2.52 -17.81 0.47
C VAL A 70 3.12 -16.43 0.67
N TYR A 71 2.53 -15.41 0.02
CA TYR A 71 2.85 -14.01 0.25
C TYR A 71 1.75 -13.37 1.09
N ARG A 72 2.13 -12.79 2.21
CA ARG A 72 1.21 -12.03 3.06
C ARG A 72 1.00 -10.60 2.54
N VAL A 73 2.01 -10.06 1.86
CA VAL A 73 2.01 -8.69 1.32
C VAL A 73 2.18 -8.76 -0.20
N LEU A 74 1.30 -8.07 -0.92
CA LEU A 74 1.44 -7.84 -2.35
C LEU A 74 1.59 -6.34 -2.59
N VAL A 75 2.73 -5.93 -3.13
CA VAL A 75 2.98 -4.54 -3.53
C VAL A 75 2.64 -4.37 -5.01
N ALA A 76 1.78 -3.42 -5.35
CA ALA A 76 1.28 -3.27 -6.71
C ALA A 76 1.24 -1.81 -7.17
N THR A 77 1.48 -1.59 -8.47
CA THR A 77 1.11 -0.34 -9.12
C THR A 77 -0.33 -0.41 -9.64
N ASP A 78 -0.98 0.74 -9.84
CA ASP A 78 -2.38 0.78 -10.32
C ASP A 78 -2.59 0.06 -11.65
N VAL A 79 -1.66 0.18 -12.59
CA VAL A 79 -1.75 -0.47 -13.90
C VAL A 79 -1.73 -1.99 -13.75
N ALA A 80 -0.85 -2.50 -12.91
CA ALA A 80 -0.70 -3.93 -12.69
C ALA A 80 -1.84 -4.51 -11.84
N ALA A 81 -2.48 -3.69 -11.03
CA ALA A 81 -3.58 -4.10 -10.16
C ALA A 81 -4.93 -4.18 -10.89
N ARG A 82 -5.02 -3.69 -12.12
CA ARG A 82 -6.25 -3.82 -12.92
C ARG A 82 -6.59 -5.29 -13.14
N GLY A 83 -7.84 -5.66 -12.80
CA GLY A 83 -8.33 -7.03 -12.94
C GLY A 83 -7.82 -8.00 -11.87
N ILE A 84 -7.19 -7.51 -10.79
CA ILE A 84 -6.92 -8.35 -9.62
C ILE A 84 -8.25 -8.66 -8.94
N HIS A 85 -8.65 -9.91 -9.03
CA HIS A 85 -9.71 -10.48 -8.23
C HIS A 85 -9.09 -11.38 -7.17
N VAL A 86 -8.88 -10.84 -5.99
CA VAL A 86 -8.46 -11.61 -4.80
C VAL A 86 -9.55 -11.42 -3.76
N ASP A 87 -10.23 -12.51 -3.45
CA ASP A 87 -11.18 -12.54 -2.36
C ASP A 87 -10.43 -12.47 -1.02
N ASP A 88 -11.09 -11.95 0.01
CA ASP A 88 -10.59 -11.93 1.38
C ASP A 88 -9.29 -11.13 1.64
N ILE A 89 -9.07 -10.04 0.90
CA ILE A 89 -8.00 -9.11 1.25
C ILE A 89 -8.40 -8.38 2.55
N ALA A 90 -7.64 -8.62 3.62
CA ALA A 90 -7.90 -8.03 4.92
C ALA A 90 -7.59 -6.53 4.96
N HIS A 91 -6.50 -6.10 4.29
CA HIS A 91 -6.06 -4.71 4.33
C HIS A 91 -5.64 -4.22 2.94
N VAL A 92 -6.19 -3.09 2.53
CA VAL A 92 -5.71 -2.32 1.38
C VAL A 92 -5.02 -1.07 1.89
N VAL A 93 -3.76 -0.88 1.53
CA VAL A 93 -2.95 0.26 1.95
C VAL A 93 -2.59 1.09 0.72
N ASN A 94 -3.06 2.34 0.68
CA ASN A 94 -2.57 3.32 -0.28
C ASN A 94 -1.30 3.96 0.30
N TYR A 95 -0.16 3.34 0.03
CA TYR A 95 1.14 3.83 0.45
C TYR A 95 1.47 5.15 -0.24
N ASP A 96 1.11 5.24 -1.51
CA ASP A 96 1.07 6.47 -2.27
C ASP A 96 -0.37 6.77 -2.71
N LEU A 97 -0.76 8.04 -2.64
CA LEU A 97 -2.06 8.49 -3.12
C LEU A 97 -2.17 8.28 -4.63
N PRO A 98 -3.29 7.76 -5.13
CA PRO A 98 -3.52 7.70 -6.55
C PRO A 98 -3.69 9.12 -7.11
N GLN A 99 -3.11 9.39 -8.26
CA GLN A 99 -3.23 10.68 -8.95
C GLN A 99 -4.67 10.99 -9.40
N GLN A 100 -5.50 9.97 -9.55
CA GLN A 100 -6.89 10.09 -9.97
C GLN A 100 -7.83 9.58 -8.88
N ALA A 101 -8.82 10.39 -8.50
CA ALA A 101 -9.81 10.00 -7.49
C ALA A 101 -10.59 8.72 -7.87
N ARG A 102 -10.78 8.45 -9.17
CA ARG A 102 -11.41 7.21 -9.65
C ARG A 102 -10.62 5.96 -9.26
N LEU A 103 -9.30 6.04 -9.27
CA LEU A 103 -8.43 4.93 -8.84
C LEU A 103 -8.54 4.70 -7.34
N PHE A 104 -8.75 5.75 -6.57
CA PHE A 104 -8.99 5.64 -5.14
C PHE A 104 -10.25 4.80 -4.83
N ILE A 105 -11.33 5.08 -5.56
CA ILE A 105 -12.59 4.31 -5.44
C ILE A 105 -12.37 2.84 -5.84
N HIS A 106 -11.65 2.60 -6.93
CA HIS A 106 -11.35 1.25 -7.40
C HIS A 106 -10.52 0.46 -6.36
N ARG A 107 -9.54 1.09 -5.73
CA ARG A 107 -8.73 0.47 -4.67
C ARG A 107 -9.58 0.14 -3.43
N LEU A 108 -10.54 0.99 -3.07
CA LEU A 108 -11.47 0.72 -1.98
C LEU A 108 -12.38 -0.46 -2.28
N GLY A 109 -12.85 -0.59 -3.52
CA GLY A 109 -13.71 -1.70 -3.96
C GLY A 109 -13.03 -3.07 -3.95
N THR A 110 -11.70 -3.11 -3.86
CA THR A 110 -10.92 -4.34 -3.75
C THR A 110 -10.92 -4.92 -2.33
N THR A 111 -11.41 -4.16 -1.35
CA THR A 111 -11.44 -4.55 0.07
C THR A 111 -12.80 -5.15 0.43
N GLY A 112 -12.81 -6.31 1.09
CA GLY A 112 -14.04 -6.87 1.67
C GLY A 112 -15.04 -7.42 0.66
N SER A 113 -14.61 -7.82 -0.52
CA SER A 113 -15.44 -8.59 -1.46
C SER A 113 -15.96 -9.86 -0.78
N ALA A 114 -17.18 -10.25 -1.09
CA ALA A 114 -17.83 -11.45 -0.53
C ALA A 114 -18.20 -11.38 0.97
N GLY A 115 -18.49 -10.19 1.51
CA GLY A 115 -19.04 -10.05 2.87
C GLY A 115 -17.99 -10.04 4.00
N ALA A 116 -16.72 -10.20 3.69
CA ALA A 116 -15.65 -10.02 4.67
C ALA A 116 -15.42 -8.55 5.01
N ARG A 117 -15.20 -8.25 6.29
CA ARG A 117 -14.84 -6.90 6.74
C ARG A 117 -13.36 -6.64 6.41
N GLY A 118 -13.10 -5.81 5.40
CA GLY A 118 -11.77 -5.33 5.07
C GLY A 118 -11.53 -3.91 5.55
N ALA A 119 -10.28 -3.54 5.79
CA ALA A 119 -9.86 -2.19 6.13
C ALA A 119 -9.04 -1.57 5.01
N SER A 120 -9.40 -0.36 4.59
CA SER A 120 -8.59 0.45 3.68
C SER A 120 -7.91 1.58 4.44
N ARG A 121 -6.61 1.73 4.24
CA ARG A 121 -5.77 2.74 4.89
C ARG A 121 -5.02 3.56 3.85
N THR A 122 -5.04 4.86 4.00
CA THR A 122 -4.34 5.78 3.08
C THR A 122 -3.30 6.57 3.85
N TYR A 123 -2.07 6.60 3.33
CA TYR A 123 -0.99 7.40 3.85
C TYR A 123 -0.88 8.69 3.04
N ALA A 124 -1.28 9.79 3.65
CA ALA A 124 -1.23 11.09 3.03
C ALA A 124 -0.20 11.98 3.73
N THR A 125 0.59 12.69 2.96
CA THR A 125 1.39 13.79 3.50
C THR A 125 0.49 15.02 3.72
N PRO A 126 0.88 15.99 4.57
CA PRO A 126 0.12 17.22 4.75
C PRO A 126 -0.17 17.96 3.43
N LEU A 127 0.75 17.90 2.46
CA LEU A 127 0.59 18.49 1.14
C LEU A 127 -0.50 17.81 0.28
N ALA A 128 -0.84 16.57 0.58
CA ALA A 128 -1.85 15.79 -0.16
C ALA A 128 -3.28 15.98 0.37
N ARG A 129 -3.50 16.80 1.38
CA ARG A 129 -4.84 17.07 1.93
C ARG A 129 -5.89 17.48 0.91
N PRO A 130 -5.59 18.33 -0.10
CA PRO A 130 -6.57 18.67 -1.14
C PRO A 130 -7.03 17.47 -1.94
N ASP A 131 -6.12 16.54 -2.24
CA ASP A 131 -6.43 15.33 -3.01
C ASP A 131 -7.31 14.37 -2.20
N VAL A 132 -7.06 14.23 -0.90
CA VAL A 132 -7.91 13.46 0.02
C VAL A 132 -9.32 14.06 0.08
N ARG A 133 -9.46 15.38 0.23
CA ARG A 133 -10.77 16.06 0.24
C ARG A 133 -11.51 15.90 -1.08
N ASN A 134 -10.79 15.90 -2.21
CA ASN A 134 -11.39 15.63 -3.51
C ASN A 134 -11.92 14.19 -3.61
N ALA A 135 -11.17 13.24 -3.09
CA ALA A 135 -11.60 11.84 -3.01
C ALA A 135 -12.83 11.69 -2.11
N GLU A 136 -12.87 12.33 -0.94
CA GLU A 136 -14.03 12.34 -0.02
C GLU A 136 -15.30 12.84 -0.70
N ARG A 137 -15.21 13.98 -1.41
CA ARG A 137 -16.35 14.54 -2.15
C ARG A 137 -16.91 13.57 -3.20
N ARG A 138 -16.04 12.84 -3.89
CA ARG A 138 -16.44 11.86 -4.91
C ARG A 138 -16.97 10.56 -4.31
N LEU A 139 -16.50 10.18 -3.14
CA LEU A 139 -17.00 9.01 -2.41
C LEU A 139 -18.35 9.26 -1.72
N GLY A 140 -18.70 10.54 -1.50
CA GLY A 140 -19.86 10.91 -0.69
C GLY A 140 -19.75 10.45 0.77
N ARG A 141 -18.55 10.15 1.24
CA ARG A 141 -18.26 9.68 2.61
C ARG A 141 -17.04 10.39 3.18
N PRO A 142 -17.09 10.82 4.45
CA PRO A 142 -15.92 11.35 5.12
C PRO A 142 -14.90 10.23 5.36
N VAL A 143 -13.62 10.56 5.23
CA VAL A 143 -12.50 9.70 5.61
C VAL A 143 -12.14 9.98 7.06
N GLN A 144 -11.96 8.95 7.86
CA GLN A 144 -11.48 9.12 9.22
C GLN A 144 -9.99 9.46 9.20
N TYR A 145 -9.64 10.62 9.75
CA TYR A 145 -8.25 11.04 9.89
C TYR A 145 -7.67 10.45 11.18
N HIS A 146 -6.60 9.70 11.05
CA HIS A 146 -5.83 9.21 12.18
C HIS A 146 -4.42 9.78 12.13
N GLN A 147 -3.98 10.39 13.21
CA GLN A 147 -2.57 10.62 13.44
C GLN A 147 -2.01 9.36 14.11
N PRO A 148 -0.84 8.86 13.67
CA PRO A 148 -0.21 7.76 14.38
C PRO A 148 0.05 8.20 15.82
N THR A 149 -0.53 7.47 16.76
CA THR A 149 -0.45 7.78 18.22
C THR A 149 0.96 7.60 18.80
N THR A 150 1.83 6.97 18.05
CA THR A 150 3.25 6.87 18.39
C THR A 150 4.04 7.19 17.11
N PRO A 151 4.85 8.24 17.10
CA PRO A 151 5.82 8.38 16.04
C PRO A 151 6.67 7.11 16.07
N PRO A 152 6.82 6.39 14.95
CA PRO A 152 7.66 5.21 14.93
C PRO A 152 9.02 5.62 15.46
N ALA A 153 9.50 4.89 16.46
CA ALA A 153 10.79 5.17 17.08
C ALA A 153 11.80 5.33 15.95
N ARG A 154 12.46 6.48 15.92
CA ARG A 154 13.50 6.78 14.93
C ARG A 154 14.60 5.73 15.07
N ARG A 155 14.42 4.55 14.50
CA ARG A 155 15.56 3.73 14.13
C ARG A 155 16.33 4.57 13.13
N ARG A 156 17.51 5.01 13.53
CA ARG A 156 18.52 5.59 12.65
C ARG A 156 18.95 4.56 11.59
N ILE A 157 18.03 4.22 10.70
CA ILE A 157 18.39 3.59 9.45
C ILE A 157 18.87 4.74 8.59
N ARG A 158 20.10 4.63 8.10
CA ARG A 158 20.80 5.57 7.22
C ARG A 158 19.94 5.95 5.99
N TRP A 159 18.95 6.78 6.18
CA TRP A 159 18.07 7.29 5.12
C TRP A 159 18.73 8.36 4.26
N PHE A 160 19.87 8.90 4.72
CA PHE A 160 20.60 9.92 4.00
C PHE A 160 21.11 9.46 2.62
N ALA A 161 21.36 8.18 2.41
CA ALA A 161 21.80 7.65 1.12
C ALA A 161 20.66 7.50 0.09
N LEU A 162 19.40 7.52 0.51
CA LEU A 162 18.23 7.38 -0.37
C LEU A 162 17.58 8.71 -0.75
N ARG A 163 18.00 9.82 -0.14
CA ARG A 163 17.50 11.17 -0.46
C ARG A 163 18.04 11.74 -1.77
N GLN A 164 19.13 11.18 -2.30
CA GLN A 164 19.76 11.70 -3.52
C GLN A 164 19.24 11.08 -4.82
N ASP A 165 18.43 10.00 -4.74
CA ASP A 165 17.97 9.27 -5.92
C ASP A 165 16.46 9.39 -6.19
N ILE A 166 15.81 10.42 -5.68
CA ILE A 166 14.42 10.75 -6.00
C ILE A 166 14.41 12.08 -6.73
N PRO A 167 14.16 12.09 -8.06
CA PRO A 167 13.93 13.31 -8.80
C PRO A 167 12.64 14.00 -8.34
#